data_8b4f069cac3064e7eaacad4d1551d08c
#
_entry.id   8b4f069cac3064e7eaacad4d1551d08c
#
_cell.length_a   1.000
_cell.length_b   1.000
_cell.length_c   1.000
_cell.angle_alpha   90.00
_cell.angle_beta   90.00
_cell.angle_gamma   90.00
#
_symmetry.space_group_name_H-M   'P 1'
#
loop_
_entity.id
_entity.type
_entity.pdbx_description
1 polymer ?
#
loop_
_entity_poly.entity_id
_entity_poly.type
_entity_poly.pdbx_seq_one_letter_code
_entity_poly.pdbx_strand_id
1 'polypeptide(L)'
;VGQVEPVFCNIRDDASVKLALRGADAVINCVGILQESGRNRFDAVQTQGAGRIARLAAEGGIAQMVHISAMGADLTSDSAYSRSKAAGEAEVLAHMPGAMIVRPSIVFGAEDQFFNRFASMARFGPILPIVGAETQFQPVFVDDVARAVVLGATGVAAGGIYELAGPERDSFRGLMQRMLDVIQRRRLIIGLPMFVARLMATGFTLANKLS
;
A
#
# COMPACT_ATOMS: atom_id res chain seq x y z
N VAL A 1 8.75 21.92 8.76
CA VAL A 1 8.71 21.29 10.08
C VAL A 1 7.95 22.23 11.00
N GLY A 2 7.01 21.76 11.80
CA GLY A 2 6.16 22.59 12.66
C GLY A 2 4.72 22.81 12.16
N GLN A 3 4.38 22.29 11.00
CA GLN A 3 3.01 22.34 10.43
C GLN A 3 2.27 21.00 10.53
N VAL A 4 2.82 20.02 11.27
CA VAL A 4 2.21 18.71 11.48
C VAL A 4 1.74 18.59 12.91
N GLU A 5 0.45 18.40 13.09
CA GLU A 5 -0.17 18.10 14.38
C GLU A 5 -0.61 16.62 14.39
N PRO A 6 0.05 15.76 15.19
CA PRO A 6 -0.33 14.36 15.28
C PRO A 6 -1.62 14.23 16.09
N VAL A 7 -2.65 13.62 15.49
CA VAL A 7 -3.95 13.37 16.11
C VAL A 7 -4.21 11.86 16.14
N PHE A 8 -4.66 11.34 17.28
CA PHE A 8 -5.11 9.96 17.37
C PHE A 8 -6.37 9.77 16.55
N CYS A 9 -6.34 8.79 15.60
CA CYS A 9 -7.51 8.46 14.80
C CYS A 9 -7.69 6.94 14.69
N ASN A 10 -8.83 6.47 15.17
CA ASN A 10 -9.27 5.09 14.95
C ASN A 10 -10.28 5.07 13.80
N ILE A 11 -9.86 4.59 12.63
CA ILE A 11 -10.71 4.56 11.42
C ILE A 11 -11.94 3.65 11.52
N ARG A 12 -12.08 2.88 12.59
CA ARG A 12 -13.26 2.04 12.88
C ARG A 12 -14.29 2.73 13.77
N ASP A 13 -14.02 3.97 14.17
CA ASP A 13 -14.89 4.78 15.04
C ASP A 13 -15.21 6.12 14.39
N ASP A 14 -16.50 6.37 14.19
CA ASP A 14 -17.01 7.58 13.55
C ASP A 14 -16.61 8.86 14.29
N ALA A 15 -16.69 8.84 15.64
CA ALA A 15 -16.37 10.01 16.44
C ALA A 15 -14.88 10.38 16.33
N SER A 16 -14.00 9.35 16.32
CA SER A 16 -12.58 9.52 16.16
C SER A 16 -12.22 10.09 14.79
N VAL A 17 -12.85 9.57 13.71
CA VAL A 17 -12.62 10.07 12.35
C VAL A 17 -13.16 11.49 12.19
N LYS A 18 -14.38 11.80 12.69
CA LYS A 18 -14.94 13.16 12.69
C LYS A 18 -14.02 14.18 13.36
N LEU A 19 -13.42 13.79 14.49
CA LEU A 19 -12.48 14.66 15.20
C LEU A 19 -11.24 14.95 14.37
N ALA A 20 -10.67 13.91 13.72
CA ALA A 20 -9.48 14.05 12.87
C ALA A 20 -9.75 14.87 11.60
N LEU A 21 -10.99 14.87 11.08
CA LEU A 21 -11.38 15.62 9.89
C LEU A 21 -11.76 17.09 10.17
N ARG A 22 -11.84 17.49 11.43
CA ARG A 22 -12.30 18.84 11.78
C ARG A 22 -11.39 19.92 11.23
N GLY A 23 -11.94 20.82 10.40
CA GLY A 23 -11.23 21.93 9.79
C GLY A 23 -10.28 21.55 8.66
N ALA A 24 -10.40 20.32 8.14
CA ALA A 24 -9.62 19.88 6.98
C ALA A 24 -10.25 20.39 5.67
N ASP A 25 -9.43 20.88 4.75
CA ASP A 25 -9.84 21.26 3.39
C ASP A 25 -9.78 20.08 2.42
N ALA A 26 -8.91 19.12 2.71
CA ALA A 26 -8.73 17.90 1.92
C ALA A 26 -8.39 16.71 2.80
N VAL A 27 -8.66 15.50 2.31
CA VAL A 27 -8.33 14.24 2.97
C VAL A 27 -7.43 13.37 2.08
N ILE A 28 -6.32 12.92 2.65
CA ILE A 28 -5.45 11.93 2.02
C ILE A 28 -5.52 10.65 2.86
N ASN A 29 -6.16 9.62 2.34
CA ASN A 29 -6.26 8.33 3.02
C ASN A 29 -5.13 7.39 2.58
N CYS A 30 -4.09 7.29 3.41
CA CYS A 30 -2.98 6.35 3.23
C CYS A 30 -3.12 5.08 4.09
N VAL A 31 -4.26 4.90 4.77
CA VAL A 31 -4.43 3.77 5.70
C VAL A 31 -4.60 2.47 4.93
N GLY A 32 -3.76 1.48 5.26
CA GLY A 32 -3.80 0.16 4.68
C GLY A 32 -3.00 -0.83 5.50
N ILE A 33 -3.27 -2.12 5.30
CA ILE A 33 -2.55 -3.22 5.90
C ILE A 33 -2.16 -4.24 4.83
N LEU A 34 -1.01 -4.89 5.00
CA LEU A 34 -0.56 -5.97 4.12
C LEU A 34 -0.90 -7.37 4.66
N GLN A 35 -1.20 -7.45 5.95
CA GLN A 35 -1.54 -8.68 6.64
C GLN A 35 -2.63 -8.41 7.68
N GLU A 36 -3.51 -9.38 7.86
CA GLU A 36 -4.52 -9.33 8.90
C GLU A 36 -3.94 -9.72 10.27
N SER A 37 -4.29 -8.98 11.32
CA SER A 37 -3.91 -9.27 12.69
C SER A 37 -4.96 -8.77 13.68
N GLY A 38 -5.52 -9.65 14.48
CA GLY A 38 -6.53 -9.32 15.47
C GLY A 38 -7.74 -8.58 14.86
N ARG A 39 -7.98 -7.36 15.30
CA ARG A 39 -9.07 -6.50 14.79
C ARG A 39 -8.71 -5.79 13.46
N ASN A 40 -7.47 -5.82 13.02
CA ASN A 40 -7.03 -5.25 11.75
C ASN A 40 -7.24 -6.28 10.65
N ARG A 41 -8.45 -6.35 10.14
CA ARG A 41 -8.85 -7.19 9.02
C ARG A 41 -8.93 -6.35 7.75
N PHE A 42 -8.73 -6.96 6.61
CA PHE A 42 -8.79 -6.28 5.30
C PHE A 42 -10.11 -5.54 5.12
N ASP A 43 -11.23 -6.22 5.38
CA ASP A 43 -12.55 -5.60 5.26
C ASP A 43 -12.71 -4.40 6.21
N ALA A 44 -12.36 -4.55 7.49
CA ALA A 44 -12.52 -3.50 8.48
C ALA A 44 -11.65 -2.26 8.24
N VAL A 45 -10.46 -2.45 7.66
CA VAL A 45 -9.48 -1.36 7.44
C VAL A 45 -9.59 -0.79 6.04
N GLN A 46 -9.50 -1.65 5.01
CA GLN A 46 -9.38 -1.21 3.63
C GLN A 46 -10.72 -0.94 2.95
N THR A 47 -11.80 -1.62 3.38
CA THR A 47 -13.14 -1.41 2.83
C THR A 47 -13.96 -0.46 3.71
N GLN A 48 -14.37 -0.92 4.91
CA GLN A 48 -15.23 -0.14 5.80
C GLN A 48 -14.54 1.13 6.32
N GLY A 49 -13.23 1.05 6.62
CA GLY A 49 -12.44 2.21 7.06
C GLY A 49 -12.35 3.28 5.98
N ALA A 50 -12.09 2.90 4.74
CA ALA A 50 -12.01 3.82 3.61
C ALA A 50 -13.39 4.47 3.34
N GLY A 51 -14.46 3.67 3.30
CA GLY A 51 -15.83 4.18 3.13
C GLY A 51 -16.26 5.12 4.25
N ARG A 52 -15.92 4.79 5.51
CA ARG A 52 -16.19 5.66 6.66
C ARG A 52 -15.50 7.02 6.53
N ILE A 53 -14.23 7.03 6.18
CA ILE A 53 -13.48 8.28 5.97
C ILE A 53 -14.15 9.11 4.87
N ALA A 54 -14.46 8.51 3.73
CA ALA A 54 -15.09 9.17 2.61
C ALA A 54 -16.49 9.74 2.97
N ARG A 55 -17.32 8.93 3.62
CA ARG A 55 -18.65 9.36 4.07
C ARG A 55 -18.56 10.55 5.03
N LEU A 56 -17.71 10.47 6.05
CA LEU A 56 -17.58 11.55 7.03
C LEU A 56 -16.91 12.79 6.46
N ALA A 57 -16.02 12.65 5.48
CA ALA A 57 -15.46 13.76 4.73
C ALA A 57 -16.56 14.47 3.92
N ALA A 58 -17.40 13.72 3.21
CA ALA A 58 -18.54 14.27 2.46
C ALA A 58 -19.55 14.95 3.38
N GLU A 59 -19.93 14.31 4.50
CA GLU A 59 -20.81 14.92 5.54
C GLU A 59 -20.23 16.22 6.12
N GLY A 60 -18.90 16.29 6.24
CA GLY A 60 -18.16 17.47 6.71
C GLY A 60 -17.96 18.57 5.66
N GLY A 61 -18.40 18.36 4.42
CA GLY A 61 -18.25 19.33 3.32
C GLY A 61 -16.84 19.42 2.76
N ILE A 62 -15.97 18.42 3.01
CA ILE A 62 -14.62 18.37 2.46
C ILE A 62 -14.71 18.06 0.97
N ALA A 63 -14.16 18.94 0.13
CA ALA A 63 -14.32 18.84 -1.32
C ALA A 63 -13.31 17.87 -1.97
N GLN A 64 -12.13 17.71 -1.41
CA GLN A 64 -11.05 16.96 -2.02
C GLN A 64 -10.69 15.70 -1.21
N MET A 65 -10.62 14.57 -1.89
CA MET A 65 -10.15 13.32 -1.29
C MET A 65 -9.20 12.59 -2.24
N VAL A 66 -8.07 12.15 -1.69
CA VAL A 66 -7.16 11.22 -2.35
C VAL A 66 -7.11 9.92 -1.56
N HIS A 67 -7.35 8.79 -2.21
CA HIS A 67 -7.29 7.47 -1.61
C HIS A 67 -6.17 6.64 -2.21
N ILE A 68 -5.24 6.17 -1.38
CA ILE A 68 -4.14 5.29 -1.81
C ILE A 68 -4.65 3.85 -1.84
N SER A 69 -4.84 3.36 -3.05
CA SER A 69 -5.15 1.97 -3.34
C SER A 69 -3.87 1.17 -3.67
N ALA A 70 -3.95 0.25 -4.59
CA ALA A 70 -2.80 -0.50 -5.09
C ALA A 70 -3.05 -0.94 -6.54
N MET A 71 -1.99 -1.04 -7.32
CA MET A 71 -2.04 -1.69 -8.63
C MET A 71 -2.56 -3.13 -8.49
N GLY A 72 -3.45 -3.54 -9.39
CA GLY A 72 -4.09 -4.86 -9.32
C GLY A 72 -5.27 -4.95 -8.32
N ALA A 73 -5.81 -3.82 -7.85
CA ALA A 73 -7.08 -3.81 -7.13
C ALA A 73 -8.20 -4.29 -8.06
N ASP A 74 -8.83 -5.43 -7.70
CA ASP A 74 -9.85 -6.10 -8.51
C ASP A 74 -10.77 -6.92 -7.60
N LEU A 75 -12.09 -6.70 -7.74
CA LEU A 75 -13.13 -7.40 -6.96
C LEU A 75 -13.18 -8.91 -7.23
N THR A 76 -12.71 -9.33 -8.41
CA THR A 76 -12.72 -10.74 -8.85
C THR A 76 -11.41 -11.47 -8.57
N SER A 77 -10.40 -10.79 -8.04
CA SER A 77 -9.08 -11.37 -7.74
C SER A 77 -9.16 -12.51 -6.72
N ASP A 78 -8.32 -13.53 -6.87
CA ASP A 78 -8.13 -14.57 -5.84
C ASP A 78 -7.50 -14.02 -4.55
N SER A 79 -6.84 -12.89 -4.62
CA SER A 79 -6.21 -12.21 -3.49
C SER A 79 -7.23 -11.44 -2.65
N ALA A 80 -7.40 -11.81 -1.38
CA ALA A 80 -8.24 -11.06 -0.44
C ALA A 80 -7.78 -9.60 -0.28
N TYR A 81 -6.47 -9.35 -0.34
CA TYR A 81 -5.90 -7.99 -0.35
C TYR A 81 -6.41 -7.19 -1.55
N SER A 82 -6.26 -7.72 -2.78
CA SER A 82 -6.69 -7.02 -4.00
C SER A 82 -8.19 -6.75 -4.01
N ARG A 83 -9.01 -7.73 -3.60
CA ARG A 83 -10.47 -7.55 -3.47
C ARG A 83 -10.82 -6.44 -2.49
N SER A 84 -10.18 -6.41 -1.33
CA SER A 84 -10.47 -5.41 -0.29
C SER A 84 -10.05 -4.00 -0.72
N LYS A 85 -8.95 -3.87 -1.48
CA LYS A 85 -8.56 -2.58 -2.06
C LYS A 85 -9.60 -2.09 -3.06
N ALA A 86 -10.04 -2.94 -3.98
CA ALA A 86 -11.09 -2.60 -4.95
C ALA A 86 -12.43 -2.26 -4.27
N ALA A 87 -12.82 -3.02 -3.24
CA ALA A 87 -14.01 -2.72 -2.45
C ALA A 87 -13.89 -1.37 -1.73
N GLY A 88 -12.71 -1.05 -1.19
CA GLY A 88 -12.45 0.26 -0.57
C GLY A 88 -12.55 1.42 -1.57
N GLU A 89 -12.06 1.24 -2.80
CA GLU A 89 -12.24 2.23 -3.88
C GLU A 89 -13.72 2.47 -4.19
N ALA A 90 -14.49 1.39 -4.30
CA ALA A 90 -15.93 1.49 -4.57
C ALA A 90 -16.67 2.25 -3.46
N GLU A 91 -16.35 1.96 -2.18
CA GLU A 91 -16.89 2.68 -1.02
C GLU A 91 -16.53 4.17 -1.04
N VAL A 92 -15.26 4.48 -1.36
CA VAL A 92 -14.82 5.89 -1.47
C VAL A 92 -15.60 6.61 -2.56
N LEU A 93 -15.69 6.04 -3.76
CA LEU A 93 -16.36 6.65 -4.90
C LEU A 93 -17.89 6.76 -4.71
N ALA A 94 -18.50 5.86 -3.93
CA ALA A 94 -19.92 5.93 -3.59
C ALA A 94 -20.24 7.18 -2.74
N HIS A 95 -19.34 7.60 -1.87
CA HIS A 95 -19.53 8.77 -0.99
C HIS A 95 -18.89 10.05 -1.56
N MET A 96 -17.79 9.92 -2.28
CA MET A 96 -17.05 11.02 -2.90
C MET A 96 -16.74 10.70 -4.38
N PRO A 97 -17.69 10.85 -5.30
CA PRO A 97 -17.49 10.51 -6.73
C PRO A 97 -16.36 11.28 -7.40
N GLY A 98 -15.99 12.44 -6.87
CA GLY A 98 -14.87 13.26 -7.33
C GLY A 98 -13.53 12.90 -6.71
N ALA A 99 -13.43 11.84 -5.89
CA ALA A 99 -12.17 11.44 -5.26
C ALA A 99 -11.12 10.98 -6.29
N MET A 100 -9.87 11.26 -6.01
CA MET A 100 -8.73 10.71 -6.73
C MET A 100 -8.31 9.39 -6.09
N ILE A 101 -8.39 8.29 -6.83
CA ILE A 101 -7.89 6.98 -6.44
C ILE A 101 -6.52 6.79 -7.04
N VAL A 102 -5.51 6.60 -6.21
CA VAL A 102 -4.13 6.34 -6.65
C VAL A 102 -3.82 4.87 -6.45
N ARG A 103 -3.45 4.18 -7.52
CA ARG A 103 -3.01 2.77 -7.54
C ARG A 103 -1.51 2.71 -7.82
N PRO A 104 -0.65 2.88 -6.81
CA PRO A 104 0.78 2.78 -7.05
C PRO A 104 1.21 1.33 -7.28
N SER A 105 2.26 1.15 -8.07
CA SER A 105 3.07 -0.06 -8.08
C SER A 105 3.87 -0.16 -6.77
N ILE A 106 4.91 -1.00 -6.71
CA ILE A 106 5.79 -1.04 -5.53
C ILE A 106 6.41 0.34 -5.34
N VAL A 107 6.04 1.00 -4.23
CA VAL A 107 6.60 2.29 -3.85
C VAL A 107 7.95 2.05 -3.17
N PHE A 108 8.98 2.76 -3.63
CA PHE A 108 10.31 2.70 -3.04
C PHE A 108 10.82 4.08 -2.62
N GLY A 109 11.74 4.08 -1.65
CA GLY A 109 12.36 5.28 -1.10
C GLY A 109 13.22 4.93 0.10
N ALA A 110 13.76 5.94 0.78
CA ALA A 110 14.69 5.74 1.90
C ALA A 110 14.12 4.86 3.03
N GLU A 111 12.81 4.93 3.26
CA GLU A 111 12.11 4.26 4.37
C GLU A 111 11.20 3.10 3.89
N ASP A 112 11.35 2.63 2.63
CA ASP A 112 10.50 1.57 2.11
C ASP A 112 10.66 0.24 2.85
N GLN A 113 9.59 -0.56 2.85
CA GLN A 113 9.59 -1.88 3.49
C GLN A 113 9.90 -3.02 2.50
N PHE A 114 10.05 -2.72 1.22
CA PHE A 114 10.35 -3.73 0.20
C PHE A 114 11.85 -3.92 0.04
N PHE A 115 12.57 -2.94 -0.51
CA PHE A 115 14.01 -3.06 -0.71
C PHE A 115 14.80 -3.15 0.59
N ASN A 116 14.44 -2.35 1.60
CA ASN A 116 15.12 -2.36 2.89
C ASN A 116 15.00 -3.71 3.63
N ARG A 117 13.88 -4.42 3.47
CA ARG A 117 13.73 -5.77 4.01
C ARG A 117 14.70 -6.75 3.36
N PHE A 118 14.78 -6.76 2.02
CA PHE A 118 15.71 -7.64 1.31
C PHE A 118 17.17 -7.24 1.53
N ALA A 119 17.48 -5.96 1.61
CA ALA A 119 18.79 -5.45 1.98
C ALA A 119 19.21 -5.93 3.37
N SER A 120 18.28 -5.92 4.34
CA SER A 120 18.54 -6.48 5.68
C SER A 120 18.79 -7.97 5.64
N MET A 121 18.00 -8.75 4.90
CA MET A 121 18.23 -10.19 4.72
C MET A 121 19.60 -10.47 4.09
N ALA A 122 20.04 -9.67 3.14
CA ALA A 122 21.34 -9.80 2.48
C ALA A 122 22.54 -9.57 3.42
N ARG A 123 22.32 -9.07 4.64
CA ARG A 123 23.39 -8.91 5.65
C ARG A 123 23.75 -10.22 6.34
N PHE A 124 22.78 -11.15 6.48
CA PHE A 124 22.92 -12.32 7.35
C PHE A 124 23.42 -13.59 6.65
N GLY A 125 23.52 -13.62 5.33
CA GLY A 125 23.95 -14.84 4.65
C GLY A 125 24.44 -14.62 3.22
N PRO A 126 25.07 -15.66 2.62
CA PRO A 126 25.56 -15.59 1.24
C PRO A 126 24.47 -15.75 0.19
N ILE A 127 23.26 -16.16 0.61
CA ILE A 127 22.14 -16.50 -0.27
C ILE A 127 20.97 -15.56 0.02
N LEU A 128 20.34 -15.05 -1.04
CA LEU A 128 19.10 -14.29 -1.00
C LEU A 128 18.00 -15.11 -1.70
N PRO A 129 17.14 -15.82 -0.95
CA PRO A 129 16.05 -16.59 -1.52
C PRO A 129 14.88 -15.64 -1.87
N ILE A 130 14.36 -15.76 -3.09
CA ILE A 130 13.20 -15.00 -3.55
C ILE A 130 12.18 -15.92 -4.22
N VAL A 131 10.90 -15.60 -4.09
CA VAL A 131 9.81 -16.33 -4.73
C VAL A 131 9.31 -15.51 -5.92
N GLY A 132 9.08 -16.16 -7.07
CA GLY A 132 8.64 -15.46 -8.26
C GLY A 132 9.73 -14.57 -8.87
N ALA A 133 10.95 -15.09 -8.97
CA ALA A 133 12.13 -14.34 -9.44
C ALA A 133 11.93 -13.62 -10.79
N GLU A 134 11.10 -14.18 -11.67
CA GLU A 134 10.83 -13.64 -13.01
C GLU A 134 9.58 -12.75 -13.07
N THR A 135 8.89 -12.55 -11.92
CA THR A 135 7.75 -11.61 -11.84
C THR A 135 8.22 -10.22 -12.18
N GLN A 136 7.50 -9.58 -13.09
CA GLN A 136 7.81 -8.23 -13.55
C GLN A 136 7.20 -7.18 -12.63
N PHE A 137 8.00 -6.20 -12.26
CA PHE A 137 7.60 -5.05 -11.47
C PHE A 137 8.02 -3.75 -12.16
N GLN A 138 7.35 -2.69 -11.82
CA GLN A 138 7.66 -1.33 -12.30
C GLN A 138 7.62 -0.37 -11.10
N PRO A 139 8.64 -0.43 -10.21
CA PRO A 139 8.64 0.36 -8.98
C PRO A 139 8.53 1.85 -9.24
N VAL A 140 7.83 2.56 -8.36
CA VAL A 140 7.63 4.01 -8.43
C VAL A 140 8.29 4.69 -7.22
N PHE A 141 8.95 5.81 -7.46
CA PHE A 141 9.59 6.57 -6.38
C PHE A 141 8.55 7.28 -5.51
N VAL A 142 8.74 7.24 -4.19
CA VAL A 142 7.77 7.76 -3.22
C VAL A 142 7.44 9.22 -3.41
N ASP A 143 8.42 10.07 -3.78
CA ASP A 143 8.18 11.50 -4.00
C ASP A 143 7.31 11.76 -5.24
N ASP A 144 7.39 10.91 -6.27
CA ASP A 144 6.52 11.03 -7.44
C ASP A 144 5.09 10.67 -7.10
N VAL A 145 4.89 9.65 -6.26
CA VAL A 145 3.57 9.34 -5.69
C VAL A 145 3.06 10.50 -4.84
N ALA A 146 3.90 11.05 -3.97
CA ALA A 146 3.54 12.19 -3.12
C ALA A 146 3.15 13.43 -3.94
N ARG A 147 3.88 13.73 -5.02
CA ARG A 147 3.54 14.83 -5.95
C ARG A 147 2.18 14.62 -6.58
N ALA A 148 1.88 13.42 -7.07
CA ALA A 148 0.57 13.10 -7.63
C ALA A 148 -0.55 13.26 -6.59
N VAL A 149 -0.32 12.81 -5.36
CA VAL A 149 -1.26 12.96 -4.24
C VAL A 149 -1.52 14.43 -3.92
N VAL A 150 -0.49 15.27 -3.90
CA VAL A 150 -0.64 16.73 -3.67
C VAL A 150 -1.48 17.37 -4.77
N LEU A 151 -1.28 17.01 -6.04
CA LEU A 151 -2.10 17.53 -7.14
C LEU A 151 -3.58 17.18 -6.98
N GLY A 152 -3.90 15.99 -6.51
CA GLY A 152 -5.27 15.58 -6.19
C GLY A 152 -5.84 16.30 -4.96
N ALA A 153 -5.06 16.40 -3.89
CA ALA A 153 -5.50 17.05 -2.65
C ALA A 153 -5.72 18.55 -2.79
N THR A 154 -4.99 19.20 -3.71
CA THR A 154 -5.15 20.62 -4.03
C THR A 154 -6.18 20.92 -5.12
N GLY A 155 -6.81 19.88 -5.67
CA GLY A 155 -7.81 20.02 -6.74
C GLY A 155 -7.23 20.39 -8.11
N VAL A 156 -5.90 20.34 -8.27
CA VAL A 156 -5.23 20.60 -9.56
C VAL A 156 -5.44 19.42 -10.53
N ALA A 157 -5.36 18.19 -10.02
CA ALA A 157 -5.70 16.99 -10.78
C ALA A 157 -7.18 16.64 -10.57
N ALA A 158 -7.85 16.22 -11.64
CA ALA A 158 -9.23 15.76 -11.58
C ALA A 158 -9.35 14.46 -10.76
N GLY A 159 -10.56 14.19 -10.24
CA GLY A 159 -10.89 12.89 -9.68
C GLY A 159 -10.82 11.78 -10.73
N GLY A 160 -10.69 10.55 -10.27
CA GLY A 160 -10.58 9.37 -11.13
C GLY A 160 -9.55 8.37 -10.60
N ILE A 161 -9.34 7.28 -11.35
CA ILE A 161 -8.40 6.22 -10.98
C ILE A 161 -7.10 6.40 -11.77
N TYR A 162 -5.98 6.47 -11.07
CA TYR A 162 -4.65 6.69 -11.62
C TYR A 162 -3.70 5.57 -11.19
N GLU A 163 -3.18 4.82 -12.14
CA GLU A 163 -2.12 3.84 -11.89
C GLU A 163 -0.76 4.52 -12.01
N LEU A 164 0.03 4.45 -10.93
CA LEU A 164 1.34 5.08 -10.87
C LEU A 164 2.45 4.02 -10.88
N ALA A 165 3.27 4.07 -11.92
CA ALA A 165 4.44 3.22 -12.07
C ALA A 165 5.65 4.08 -12.45
N GLY A 166 6.85 3.60 -12.13
CA GLY A 166 8.08 4.27 -12.53
C GLY A 166 8.40 4.05 -14.02
N PRO A 167 9.47 4.65 -14.52
CA PRO A 167 9.81 4.59 -15.95
C PRO A 167 10.36 3.23 -16.40
N GLU A 168 10.91 2.43 -15.46
CA GLU A 168 11.59 1.18 -15.77
C GLU A 168 10.84 -0.04 -15.24
N ARG A 169 10.76 -1.06 -16.09
CA ARG A 169 10.25 -2.38 -15.75
C ARG A 169 11.39 -3.38 -15.62
N ASP A 170 11.39 -4.17 -14.56
CA ASP A 170 12.40 -5.19 -14.34
C ASP A 170 11.81 -6.43 -13.64
N SER A 171 12.49 -7.57 -13.76
CA SER A 171 12.17 -8.76 -13.01
C SER A 171 12.48 -8.59 -11.52
N PHE A 172 11.84 -9.37 -10.66
CA PHE A 172 12.17 -9.36 -9.23
C PHE A 172 13.66 -9.68 -8.99
N ARG A 173 14.20 -10.62 -9.76
CA ARG A 173 15.64 -10.93 -9.74
C ARG A 173 16.48 -9.72 -10.10
N GLY A 174 16.14 -9.01 -11.18
CA GLY A 174 16.85 -7.81 -11.62
C GLY A 174 16.82 -6.70 -10.56
N LEU A 175 15.65 -6.45 -9.96
CA LEU A 175 15.53 -5.49 -8.86
C LEU A 175 16.39 -5.86 -7.65
N MET A 176 16.44 -7.15 -7.28
CA MET A 176 17.31 -7.62 -6.19
C MET A 176 18.78 -7.49 -6.53
N GLN A 177 19.17 -7.73 -7.80
CA GLN A 177 20.54 -7.52 -8.23
C GLN A 177 20.94 -6.05 -8.13
N ARG A 178 20.10 -5.12 -8.64
CA ARG A 178 20.33 -3.67 -8.52
C ARG A 178 20.45 -3.25 -7.04
N MET A 179 19.57 -3.74 -6.17
CA MET A 179 19.65 -3.48 -4.74
C MET A 179 20.98 -3.97 -4.15
N LEU A 180 21.44 -5.18 -4.50
CA LEU A 180 22.72 -5.73 -4.03
C LEU A 180 23.90 -4.88 -4.51
N ASP A 181 23.86 -4.37 -5.74
CA ASP A 181 24.90 -3.51 -6.31
C ASP A 181 24.98 -2.17 -5.54
N VAL A 182 23.82 -1.57 -5.23
CA VAL A 182 23.73 -0.33 -4.45
C VAL A 182 24.30 -0.50 -3.04
N ILE A 183 23.94 -1.58 -2.36
CA ILE A 183 24.46 -1.85 -1.00
C ILE A 183 25.85 -2.50 -0.99
N GLN A 184 26.50 -2.64 -2.15
CA GLN A 184 27.81 -3.22 -2.36
C GLN A 184 27.96 -4.62 -1.74
N ARG A 185 26.98 -5.48 -1.94
CA ARG A 185 26.96 -6.86 -1.47
C ARG A 185 26.83 -7.84 -2.63
N ARG A 186 27.63 -8.91 -2.59
CA ARG A 186 27.53 -10.02 -3.54
C ARG A 186 26.81 -11.18 -2.85
N ARG A 187 25.63 -11.55 -3.33
CA ARG A 187 24.81 -12.64 -2.82
C ARG A 187 24.29 -13.49 -3.96
N LEU A 188 24.18 -14.78 -3.74
CA LEU A 188 23.56 -15.68 -4.71
C LEU A 188 22.03 -15.54 -4.59
N ILE A 189 21.40 -15.02 -5.63
CA ILE A 189 19.93 -14.93 -5.68
C ILE A 189 19.37 -16.27 -6.15
N ILE A 190 18.62 -16.95 -5.28
CA ILE A 190 17.98 -18.23 -5.58
C ILE A 190 16.47 -18.00 -5.73
N GLY A 191 15.97 -18.26 -6.94
CA GLY A 191 14.52 -18.28 -7.22
C GLY A 191 13.90 -19.55 -6.64
N LEU A 192 13.01 -19.41 -5.67
CA LEU A 192 12.25 -20.52 -5.11
C LEU A 192 10.98 -20.76 -5.92
N PRO A 193 10.65 -22.02 -6.26
CA PRO A 193 9.39 -22.35 -6.87
C PRO A 193 8.19 -21.99 -5.96
N MET A 194 7.06 -21.65 -6.57
CA MET A 194 5.85 -21.21 -5.84
C MET A 194 5.34 -22.25 -4.83
N PHE A 195 5.52 -23.55 -5.09
CA PHE A 195 5.10 -24.59 -4.15
C PHE A 195 5.89 -24.57 -2.83
N VAL A 196 7.18 -24.20 -2.88
CA VAL A 196 8.02 -24.06 -1.68
C VAL A 196 7.52 -22.88 -0.83
N ALA A 197 7.13 -21.78 -1.47
CA ALA A 197 6.55 -20.63 -0.76
C ALA A 197 5.22 -21.00 -0.08
N ARG A 198 4.36 -21.78 -0.76
CA ARG A 198 3.10 -22.25 -0.18
C ARG A 198 3.35 -23.18 1.03
N LEU A 199 4.33 -24.06 0.94
CA LEU A 199 4.71 -24.96 2.05
C LEU A 199 5.23 -24.17 3.26
N MET A 200 6.07 -23.16 3.03
CA MET A 200 6.57 -22.28 4.10
C MET A 200 5.43 -21.46 4.73
N ALA A 201 4.51 -20.92 3.93
CA ALA A 201 3.37 -20.14 4.42
C ALA A 201 2.43 -20.99 5.29
N THR A 202 2.15 -22.25 4.91
CA THR A 202 1.34 -23.17 5.72
C THR A 202 2.03 -23.54 7.02
N GLY A 203 3.35 -23.75 7.02
CA GLY A 203 4.13 -24.00 8.24
C GLY A 203 4.09 -22.84 9.24
N PHE A 204 4.25 -21.60 8.77
CA PHE A 204 4.13 -20.40 9.60
C PHE A 204 2.73 -20.20 10.17
N THR A 205 1.68 -20.51 9.38
CA THR A 205 0.29 -20.39 9.83
C THR A 205 -0.04 -21.40 10.93
N LEU A 206 0.50 -22.62 10.84
CA LEU A 206 0.35 -23.63 11.89
C LEU A 206 1.11 -23.25 13.17
N ALA A 207 2.33 -22.75 13.05
CA ALA A 207 3.12 -22.31 14.20
C ALA A 207 2.47 -21.16 14.96
N ASN A 208 1.88 -20.18 14.25
CA ASN A 208 1.15 -19.06 14.88
C ASN A 208 -0.22 -19.45 15.47
N LYS A 209 -0.78 -20.62 15.12
CA LYS A 209 -2.02 -21.13 15.75
C LYS A 209 -1.73 -21.94 17.03
N LEU A 210 -0.49 -22.37 17.22
CA LEU A 210 -0.06 -23.19 18.37
C LEU A 210 0.66 -22.35 19.45
N SER A 211 0.90 -21.08 19.21
CA SER A 211 1.43 -20.08 20.14
C SER A 211 0.34 -19.10 20.59
#